data_c69ba0bc59bc9b01f279660a2d6691a5
#
_entry.id   c69ba0bc59bc9b01f279660a2d6691a5
#
_cell.length_a   1.000
_cell.length_b   1.000
_cell.length_c   1.000
_cell.angle_alpha   90.00
_cell.angle_beta   90.00
_cell.angle_gamma   90.00
#
_symmetry.space_group_name_H-M   'P 1'
#
loop_
_entity.id
_entity.type
_entity.pdbx_description
1 polymer ?
#
loop_
_entity_poly.entity_id
_entity_poly.type
_entity_poly.pdbx_seq_one_letter_code
_entity_poly.pdbx_strand_id
1 'polypeptide(L)'
;MRRLPVIVVAVLSVGALSGVAAYENSRPQVAHWREIAWPLPRDGWPAGRAFRCGAAWCGDDIELYVRPKAGFCNCDSGVADDDEVDRVADLDLISERFVPLAAGEVVRVAEMPGRSRAYALRMPDGARHSAVGIAVSRRCDLLVAVAQGKGAAADVQHAALEFLATDSMKQWMISAMVGR
;
A
#
# COMPACT_ATOMS: atom_id res chain seq x y z
N MET A 1 1.95 -38.65 42.82
CA MET A 1 2.45 -38.70 41.42
C MET A 1 1.35 -38.53 40.35
N ARG A 2 0.23 -37.78 40.60
CA ARG A 2 -0.89 -37.61 39.63
C ARG A 2 -0.95 -36.26 38.94
N ARG A 3 -0.02 -35.36 39.23
CA ARG A 3 -0.04 -33.97 38.68
C ARG A 3 0.78 -33.77 37.41
N LEU A 4 1.70 -34.68 37.09
CA LEU A 4 2.53 -34.60 35.84
C LEU A 4 1.70 -34.65 34.54
N PRO A 5 0.72 -35.58 34.36
CA PRO A 5 -0.03 -35.66 33.12
C PRO A 5 -0.90 -34.42 32.83
N VAL A 6 -1.41 -33.77 33.88
CA VAL A 6 -2.22 -32.54 33.72
C VAL A 6 -1.37 -31.37 33.22
N ILE A 7 -0.15 -31.24 33.74
CA ILE A 7 0.79 -30.18 33.31
C ILE A 7 1.22 -30.38 31.85
N VAL A 8 1.50 -31.63 31.45
CA VAL A 8 1.88 -31.93 30.06
C VAL A 8 0.75 -31.65 29.06
N VAL A 9 -0.49 -31.97 29.40
CA VAL A 9 -1.66 -31.68 28.58
C VAL A 9 -1.89 -30.17 28.47
N ALA A 10 -1.74 -29.41 29.55
CA ALA A 10 -1.89 -27.96 29.53
C ALA A 10 -0.83 -27.26 28.70
N VAL A 11 0.43 -27.70 28.77
CA VAL A 11 1.54 -27.14 27.98
C VAL A 11 1.37 -27.45 26.48
N LEU A 12 0.92 -28.65 26.14
CA LEU A 12 0.65 -29.04 24.76
C LEU A 12 -0.54 -28.25 24.15
N SER A 13 -1.60 -28.02 24.92
CA SER A 13 -2.76 -27.26 24.44
C SER A 13 -2.43 -25.78 24.22
N VAL A 14 -1.67 -25.15 25.11
CA VAL A 14 -1.21 -23.77 24.94
C VAL A 14 -0.25 -23.65 23.77
N GLY A 15 0.66 -24.60 23.58
CA GLY A 15 1.58 -24.64 22.44
C GLY A 15 0.86 -24.80 21.11
N ALA A 16 -0.17 -25.65 21.05
CA ALA A 16 -0.98 -25.85 19.84
C ALA A 16 -1.78 -24.59 19.47
N LEU A 17 -2.41 -23.94 20.45
CA LEU A 17 -3.16 -22.69 20.24
C LEU A 17 -2.24 -21.53 19.80
N SER A 18 -1.05 -21.42 20.39
CA SER A 18 -0.06 -20.41 19.98
C SER A 18 0.47 -20.68 18.58
N GLY A 19 0.68 -21.94 18.20
CA GLY A 19 1.11 -22.33 16.85
C GLY A 19 0.06 -22.02 15.79
N VAL A 20 -1.21 -22.26 16.06
CA VAL A 20 -2.32 -21.93 15.14
C VAL A 20 -2.46 -20.42 14.98
N ALA A 21 -2.41 -19.65 16.07
CA ALA A 21 -2.47 -18.20 16.00
C ALA A 21 -1.28 -17.59 15.22
N ALA A 22 -0.07 -18.12 15.41
CA ALA A 22 1.10 -17.70 14.66
C ALA A 22 1.01 -18.09 13.17
N TYR A 23 0.46 -19.24 12.86
CA TYR A 23 0.27 -19.71 11.48
C TYR A 23 -0.79 -18.87 10.75
N GLU A 24 -1.91 -18.55 11.38
CA GLU A 24 -2.94 -17.68 10.80
C GLU A 24 -2.43 -16.26 10.56
N ASN A 25 -1.64 -15.71 11.48
CA ASN A 25 -1.02 -14.40 11.33
C ASN A 25 0.13 -14.37 10.31
N SER A 26 0.66 -15.55 9.93
CA SER A 26 1.73 -15.70 8.93
C SER A 26 1.21 -15.99 7.52
N ARG A 27 -0.10 -16.05 7.31
CA ARG A 27 -0.67 -16.18 5.96
C ARG A 27 -0.33 -14.92 5.19
N PRO A 28 0.36 -15.02 4.05
CA PRO A 28 0.71 -13.83 3.28
C PRO A 28 -0.59 -13.14 2.86
N GLN A 29 -0.79 -11.91 3.28
CA GLN A 29 -1.96 -11.07 2.92
C GLN A 29 -2.11 -10.90 1.40
N VAL A 30 -1.09 -11.24 0.65
CA VAL A 30 -1.05 -11.26 -0.82
C VAL A 30 -2.22 -12.01 -1.45
N ALA A 31 -2.66 -13.12 -0.84
CA ALA A 31 -3.75 -13.93 -1.36
C ALA A 31 -5.10 -13.22 -1.41
N HIS A 32 -5.22 -12.05 -0.75
CA HIS A 32 -6.49 -11.33 -0.61
C HIS A 32 -6.60 -10.11 -1.53
N TRP A 33 -5.49 -9.70 -2.15
CA TRP A 33 -5.48 -8.67 -3.17
C TRP A 33 -5.76 -9.29 -4.53
N ARG A 34 -6.77 -8.78 -5.22
CA ARG A 34 -7.05 -9.16 -6.60
C ARG A 34 -6.80 -7.99 -7.53
N GLU A 35 -6.21 -8.26 -8.67
CA GLU A 35 -6.07 -7.26 -9.71
C GLU A 35 -7.44 -6.93 -10.32
N ILE A 36 -7.67 -5.64 -10.55
CA ILE A 36 -8.86 -5.11 -11.20
C ILE A 36 -8.46 -4.30 -12.45
N ALA A 37 -9.41 -4.04 -13.33
CA ALA A 37 -9.15 -3.13 -14.45
C ALA A 37 -8.77 -1.74 -13.93
N TRP A 38 -7.82 -1.08 -14.62
CA TRP A 38 -7.42 0.30 -14.30
C TRP A 38 -8.61 1.25 -14.46
N PRO A 39 -9.12 1.86 -13.38
CA PRO A 39 -10.36 2.64 -13.43
C PRO A 39 -10.13 4.12 -13.68
N LEU A 40 -8.89 4.61 -13.54
CA LEU A 40 -8.61 6.03 -13.61
C LEU A 40 -8.58 6.52 -15.06
N PRO A 41 -8.97 7.80 -15.32
CA PRO A 41 -8.97 8.36 -16.66
C PRO A 41 -7.57 8.44 -17.25
N ARG A 42 -7.48 8.62 -18.57
CA ARG A 42 -6.21 8.85 -19.24
C ARG A 42 -5.78 10.29 -19.04
N ASP A 43 -4.53 10.48 -18.59
CA ASP A 43 -3.93 11.78 -18.29
C ASP A 43 -2.57 11.99 -19.01
N GLY A 44 -2.31 11.19 -20.04
CA GLY A 44 -1.03 11.23 -20.78
C GLY A 44 0.03 10.27 -20.25
N TRP A 45 -0.14 9.71 -19.03
CA TRP A 45 0.70 8.66 -18.50
C TRP A 45 0.18 7.28 -18.87
N PRO A 46 1.04 6.26 -18.99
CA PRO A 46 0.61 4.88 -19.15
C PRO A 46 -0.29 4.45 -17.98
N ALA A 47 -1.30 3.65 -18.30
CA ALA A 47 -2.06 2.96 -17.26
C ALA A 47 -1.11 2.08 -16.42
N GLY A 48 -1.37 2.04 -15.12
CA GLY A 48 -0.67 1.17 -14.19
C GLY A 48 -1.42 -0.14 -13.96
N ARG A 49 -1.20 -0.69 -12.77
CA ARG A 49 -1.98 -1.81 -12.25
C ARG A 49 -2.86 -1.33 -11.09
N ALA A 50 -4.04 -1.87 -11.02
CA ALA A 50 -5.01 -1.58 -9.97
C ALA A 50 -5.37 -2.86 -9.23
N PHE A 51 -5.54 -2.75 -7.91
CA PHE A 51 -5.81 -3.87 -7.03
C PHE A 51 -6.90 -3.52 -6.02
N ARG A 52 -7.64 -4.53 -5.56
CA ARG A 52 -8.61 -4.38 -4.48
C ARG A 52 -8.42 -5.47 -3.44
N CYS A 53 -8.45 -5.06 -2.17
CA CYS A 53 -8.57 -5.94 -1.02
C CYS A 53 -9.91 -5.71 -0.34
N GLY A 54 -10.68 -6.76 -0.11
CA GLY A 54 -11.99 -6.65 0.52
C GLY A 54 -11.90 -6.51 2.06
N ALA A 55 -12.94 -5.93 2.65
CA ALA A 55 -13.03 -5.64 4.09
C ALA A 55 -12.81 -6.86 5.01
N ALA A 56 -13.19 -8.05 4.58
CA ALA A 56 -12.98 -9.29 5.35
C ALA A 56 -11.50 -9.59 5.64
N TRP A 57 -10.58 -9.00 4.89
CA TRP A 57 -9.15 -9.29 4.97
C TRP A 57 -8.30 -8.06 5.31
N CYS A 58 -8.68 -6.90 4.78
CA CYS A 58 -7.95 -5.66 4.99
C CYS A 58 -8.63 -4.72 6.01
N GLY A 59 -9.67 -5.20 6.70
CA GLY A 59 -10.43 -4.39 7.65
C GLY A 59 -11.37 -3.37 6.99
N ASP A 60 -11.11 -3.01 5.76
CA ASP A 60 -11.92 -2.14 4.89
C ASP A 60 -11.79 -2.59 3.42
N ASP A 61 -12.69 -2.09 2.56
CA ASP A 61 -12.51 -2.22 1.11
C ASP A 61 -11.46 -1.20 0.65
N ILE A 62 -10.24 -1.70 0.40
CA ILE A 62 -9.11 -0.88 0.00
C ILE A 62 -8.84 -1.09 -1.50
N GLU A 63 -8.67 0.01 -2.23
CA GLU A 63 -8.18 0.01 -3.60
C GLU A 63 -6.80 0.63 -3.67
N LEU A 64 -5.92 0.03 -4.48
CA LEU A 64 -4.54 0.47 -4.68
C LEU A 64 -4.28 0.60 -6.18
N TYR A 65 -3.77 1.74 -6.58
CA TYR A 65 -3.40 2.09 -7.95
C TYR A 65 -1.89 2.35 -8.00
N VAL A 66 -1.17 1.68 -8.88
CA VAL A 66 0.31 1.77 -8.95
C VAL A 66 0.73 1.94 -10.38
N ARG A 67 1.51 2.97 -10.71
CA ARG A 67 2.06 3.18 -12.04
C ARG A 67 3.45 3.84 -12.05
N PRO A 68 4.28 3.56 -13.06
CA PRO A 68 5.52 4.28 -13.29
C PRO A 68 5.26 5.62 -14.00
N LYS A 69 6.02 6.66 -13.62
CA LYS A 69 6.10 7.95 -14.30
C LYS A 69 7.57 8.20 -14.70
N ALA A 70 7.95 7.80 -15.90
CA ALA A 70 9.33 7.86 -16.37
C ALA A 70 9.77 9.30 -16.59
N GLY A 71 10.98 9.64 -16.13
CA GLY A 71 11.58 10.96 -16.31
C GLY A 71 10.89 12.09 -15.54
N PHE A 72 10.14 11.78 -14.47
CA PHE A 72 9.32 12.75 -13.74
C PHE A 72 9.89 13.17 -12.39
N CYS A 73 11.06 12.73 -12.00
CA CYS A 73 11.67 13.17 -10.75
C CYS A 73 13.00 13.91 -10.95
N ASN A 74 13.40 14.63 -9.90
CA ASN A 74 14.76 15.14 -9.83
C ASN A 74 15.72 13.96 -9.64
N CYS A 75 16.65 13.79 -10.57
CA CYS A 75 17.60 12.67 -10.57
C CYS A 75 18.52 12.66 -9.34
N ASP A 76 18.79 13.82 -8.76
CA ASP A 76 19.71 14.00 -7.64
C ASP A 76 19.03 13.78 -6.28
N SER A 77 17.84 14.36 -6.09
CA SER A 77 17.11 14.30 -4.82
C SER A 77 16.02 13.22 -4.76
N GLY A 78 15.55 12.74 -5.90
CA GLY A 78 14.39 11.85 -5.95
C GLY A 78 13.15 12.52 -5.35
N VAL A 79 12.41 11.77 -4.53
CA VAL A 79 11.27 12.29 -3.74
C VAL A 79 11.78 12.80 -2.40
N ALA A 80 12.05 14.11 -2.33
CA ALA A 80 12.72 14.72 -1.18
C ALA A 80 11.75 15.16 -0.07
N ASP A 81 10.56 15.64 -0.43
CA ASP A 81 9.64 16.28 0.50
C ASP A 81 8.16 15.95 0.21
N ASP A 82 7.28 16.53 1.02
CA ASP A 82 5.83 16.31 0.94
C ASP A 82 5.21 16.99 -0.28
N ASP A 83 5.75 18.12 -0.71
CA ASP A 83 5.27 18.86 -1.88
C ASP A 83 5.47 18.05 -3.15
N GLU A 84 6.55 17.26 -3.19
CA GLU A 84 6.76 16.30 -4.28
C GLU A 84 5.67 15.22 -4.31
N VAL A 85 5.31 14.65 -3.15
CA VAL A 85 4.22 13.67 -3.07
C VAL A 85 2.89 14.29 -3.48
N ASP A 86 2.57 15.50 -3.00
CA ASP A 86 1.34 16.22 -3.33
C ASP A 86 1.21 16.46 -4.85
N ARG A 87 2.34 16.73 -5.49
CA ARG A 87 2.40 17.03 -6.94
C ARG A 87 2.31 15.79 -7.83
N VAL A 88 2.83 14.65 -7.38
CA VAL A 88 2.97 13.46 -8.25
C VAL A 88 1.99 12.34 -7.95
N ALA A 89 1.45 12.28 -6.72
CA ALA A 89 0.45 11.28 -6.37
C ALA A 89 -0.85 11.54 -7.15
N ASP A 90 -1.44 10.49 -7.68
CA ASP A 90 -2.62 10.55 -8.56
C ASP A 90 -3.94 10.75 -7.79
N LEU A 91 -3.92 11.57 -6.75
CA LEU A 91 -5.07 11.84 -5.89
C LEU A 91 -6.20 12.57 -6.63
N ASP A 92 -5.84 13.49 -7.50
CA ASP A 92 -6.73 14.27 -8.35
C ASP A 92 -7.51 13.41 -9.35
N LEU A 93 -6.97 12.26 -9.75
CA LEU A 93 -7.67 11.29 -10.59
C LEU A 93 -8.76 10.52 -9.82
N ILE A 94 -8.68 10.48 -8.48
CA ILE A 94 -9.65 9.81 -7.61
C ILE A 94 -10.68 10.82 -7.09
N SER A 95 -10.22 11.99 -6.64
CA SER A 95 -11.06 13.05 -6.11
C SER A 95 -10.42 14.42 -6.33
N GLU A 96 -11.18 15.37 -6.86
CA GLU A 96 -10.76 16.75 -7.00
C GLU A 96 -10.58 17.46 -5.64
N ARG A 97 -11.10 16.89 -4.56
CA ARG A 97 -11.08 17.46 -3.22
C ARG A 97 -10.35 16.54 -2.26
N PHE A 98 -9.10 16.88 -2.05
CA PHE A 98 -8.27 16.19 -1.06
C PHE A 98 -7.48 17.17 -0.22
N VAL A 99 -7.23 16.82 1.04
CA VAL A 99 -6.42 17.60 1.96
C VAL A 99 -5.46 16.70 2.72
N PRO A 100 -4.19 17.11 2.92
CA PRO A 100 -3.26 16.36 3.75
C PRO A 100 -3.76 16.27 5.19
N LEU A 101 -3.58 15.10 5.80
CA LEU A 101 -3.95 14.88 7.22
C LEU A 101 -2.78 15.15 8.16
N ALA A 102 -1.56 14.95 7.70
CA ALA A 102 -0.33 15.11 8.48
C ALA A 102 0.88 15.36 7.56
N ALA A 103 2.04 15.59 8.17
CA ALA A 103 3.31 15.52 7.49
C ALA A 103 3.54 14.09 6.97
N GLY A 104 4.19 13.98 5.82
CA GLY A 104 4.52 12.71 5.22
C GLY A 104 5.67 12.00 5.94
N GLU A 105 5.82 10.72 5.66
CA GLU A 105 6.83 9.85 6.23
C GLU A 105 7.80 9.34 5.16
N VAL A 106 9.05 9.15 5.52
CA VAL A 106 10.04 8.49 4.66
C VAL A 106 9.68 7.01 4.57
N VAL A 107 9.57 6.49 3.35
CA VAL A 107 9.28 5.08 3.10
C VAL A 107 10.32 4.47 2.15
N ARG A 108 10.37 3.14 2.15
CA ARG A 108 11.16 2.38 1.18
C ARG A 108 10.30 1.25 0.61
N VAL A 109 10.14 1.23 -0.70
CA VAL A 109 9.36 0.21 -1.41
C VAL A 109 10.22 -0.42 -2.50
N ALA A 110 10.36 -1.73 -2.52
CA ALA A 110 11.23 -2.47 -3.45
C ALA A 110 12.66 -1.89 -3.53
N GLU A 111 13.24 -1.55 -2.37
CA GLU A 111 14.55 -0.89 -2.21
C GLU A 111 14.63 0.54 -2.78
N MET A 112 13.55 1.09 -3.30
CA MET A 112 13.47 2.46 -3.78
C MET A 112 13.11 3.40 -2.61
N PRO A 113 13.89 4.45 -2.36
CA PRO A 113 13.58 5.45 -1.34
C PRO A 113 12.45 6.37 -1.83
N GLY A 114 11.71 6.93 -0.90
CA GLY A 114 10.65 7.89 -1.20
C GLY A 114 9.87 8.32 0.03
N ARG A 115 8.67 8.80 -0.19
CA ARG A 115 7.79 9.29 0.86
C ARG A 115 6.37 8.80 0.67
N SER A 116 5.64 8.72 1.78
CA SER A 116 4.18 8.56 1.79
C SER A 116 3.53 9.70 2.56
N ARG A 117 2.31 10.06 2.18
CA ARG A 117 1.51 11.08 2.86
C ARG A 117 0.06 10.67 2.88
N ALA A 118 -0.60 10.90 4.02
CA ALA A 118 -2.00 10.58 4.22
C ALA A 118 -2.90 11.78 3.89
N TYR A 119 -4.08 11.50 3.31
CA TYR A 119 -5.04 12.51 2.87
C TYR A 119 -6.47 12.12 3.25
N ALA A 120 -7.30 13.13 3.46
CA ALA A 120 -8.75 12.99 3.47
C ALA A 120 -9.29 13.33 2.07
N LEU A 121 -10.06 12.42 1.48
CA LEU A 121 -10.74 12.64 0.21
C LEU A 121 -12.22 12.92 0.45
N ARG A 122 -12.79 13.79 -0.40
CA ARG A 122 -14.24 13.91 -0.55
C ARG A 122 -14.64 13.40 -1.92
N MET A 123 -15.26 12.24 -1.94
CA MET A 123 -15.69 11.60 -3.17
C MET A 123 -16.83 12.36 -3.86
N PRO A 124 -17.07 12.17 -5.18
CA PRO A 124 -18.14 12.85 -5.92
C PRO A 124 -19.54 12.63 -5.35
N ASP A 125 -19.79 11.48 -4.74
CA ASP A 125 -21.06 11.14 -4.06
C ASP A 125 -21.18 11.77 -2.65
N GLY A 126 -20.17 12.54 -2.21
CA GLY A 126 -20.09 13.15 -0.90
C GLY A 126 -19.50 12.27 0.20
N ALA A 127 -19.20 11.01 -0.07
CA ALA A 127 -18.55 10.11 0.88
C ALA A 127 -17.15 10.63 1.25
N ARG A 128 -16.70 10.27 2.46
CA ARG A 128 -15.33 10.55 2.92
C ARG A 128 -14.51 9.29 2.84
N HIS A 129 -13.35 9.38 2.21
CA HIS A 129 -12.36 8.32 2.19
C HIS A 129 -11.05 8.84 2.78
N SER A 130 -10.26 7.93 3.32
CA SER A 130 -8.84 8.14 3.57
C SER A 130 -8.06 7.69 2.35
N ALA A 131 -6.99 8.40 2.03
CA ALA A 131 -6.05 7.95 1.02
C ALA A 131 -4.61 8.10 1.49
N VAL A 132 -3.73 7.36 0.87
CA VAL A 132 -2.28 7.46 1.07
C VAL A 132 -1.62 7.53 -0.30
N GLY A 133 -0.98 8.66 -0.58
CA GLY A 133 -0.07 8.82 -1.71
C GLY A 133 1.31 8.30 -1.33
N ILE A 134 1.90 7.49 -2.19
CA ILE A 134 3.26 6.94 -2.03
C ILE A 134 4.00 7.26 -3.32
N ALA A 135 5.13 7.94 -3.20
CA ALA A 135 6.02 8.20 -4.32
C ALA A 135 7.42 7.71 -3.97
N VAL A 136 7.97 6.85 -4.80
CA VAL A 136 9.35 6.35 -4.66
C VAL A 136 10.11 6.55 -5.96
N SER A 137 11.41 6.74 -5.87
CA SER A 137 12.23 7.06 -7.04
C SER A 137 13.35 6.05 -7.25
N ARG A 138 13.67 5.83 -8.51
CA ARG A 138 14.85 5.10 -8.92
C ARG A 138 15.51 5.85 -10.07
N ARG A 139 16.67 6.46 -9.81
CA ARG A 139 17.31 7.39 -10.74
C ARG A 139 16.38 8.56 -11.03
N CYS A 140 16.02 8.80 -12.31
CA CYS A 140 15.16 9.89 -12.74
C CYS A 140 13.68 9.49 -12.92
N ASP A 141 13.32 8.27 -12.55
CA ASP A 141 11.97 7.76 -12.72
C ASP A 141 11.26 7.65 -11.38
N LEU A 142 9.95 7.90 -11.39
CA LEU A 142 9.05 7.69 -10.26
C LEU A 142 8.22 6.44 -10.44
N LEU A 143 7.94 5.79 -9.31
CA LEU A 143 6.79 4.92 -9.16
C LEU A 143 5.85 5.59 -8.17
N VAL A 144 4.62 5.77 -8.60
CA VAL A 144 3.56 6.37 -7.78
C VAL A 144 2.54 5.30 -7.43
N ALA A 145 2.14 5.28 -6.18
CA ALA A 145 1.02 4.46 -5.73
C ALA A 145 0.04 5.32 -4.93
N VAL A 146 -1.25 5.08 -5.12
CA VAL A 146 -2.31 5.65 -4.28
C VAL A 146 -3.19 4.54 -3.77
N ALA A 147 -3.31 4.45 -2.46
CA ALA A 147 -4.28 3.57 -1.81
C ALA A 147 -5.43 4.42 -1.26
N GLN A 148 -6.66 3.89 -1.30
CA GLN A 148 -7.83 4.54 -0.72
C GLN A 148 -8.76 3.53 -0.06
N GLY A 149 -9.51 3.98 0.94
CA GLY A 149 -10.55 3.21 1.63
C GLY A 149 -11.38 4.11 2.55
N LYS A 150 -12.40 3.54 3.22
CA LYS A 150 -13.24 4.27 4.17
C LYS A 150 -12.68 4.26 5.59
N GLY A 151 -11.74 3.36 5.88
CA GLY A 151 -11.10 3.19 7.17
C GLY A 151 -10.09 4.28 7.53
N ALA A 152 -9.36 4.09 8.61
CA ALA A 152 -8.32 5.02 9.03
C ALA A 152 -7.15 5.02 8.03
N ALA A 153 -6.55 6.19 7.81
CA ALA A 153 -5.44 6.32 6.87
C ALA A 153 -4.25 5.43 7.21
N ALA A 154 -4.00 5.19 8.51
CA ALA A 154 -2.94 4.30 8.95
C ALA A 154 -3.16 2.84 8.52
N ASP A 155 -4.40 2.35 8.56
CA ASP A 155 -4.75 1.00 8.13
C ASP A 155 -4.62 0.86 6.61
N VAL A 156 -5.07 1.88 5.86
CA VAL A 156 -4.90 1.95 4.39
C VAL A 156 -3.42 1.96 4.01
N GLN A 157 -2.59 2.74 4.73
CA GLN A 157 -1.15 2.80 4.51
C GLN A 157 -0.48 1.46 4.79
N HIS A 158 -0.79 0.85 5.93
CA HIS A 158 -0.23 -0.43 6.33
C HIS A 158 -0.52 -1.52 5.30
N ALA A 159 -1.80 -1.69 4.93
CA ALA A 159 -2.21 -2.67 3.93
C ALA A 159 -1.54 -2.45 2.57
N ALA A 160 -1.44 -1.19 2.12
CA ALA A 160 -0.79 -0.85 0.86
C ALA A 160 0.71 -1.16 0.88
N LEU A 161 1.43 -0.76 1.94
CA LEU A 161 2.87 -0.99 2.05
C LEU A 161 3.20 -2.49 2.17
N GLU A 162 2.43 -3.26 2.92
CA GLU A 162 2.60 -4.71 3.00
C GLU A 162 2.44 -5.38 1.62
N PHE A 163 1.40 -5.01 0.87
CA PHE A 163 1.20 -5.55 -0.47
C PHE A 163 2.32 -5.16 -1.43
N LEU A 164 2.73 -3.90 -1.44
CA LEU A 164 3.84 -3.42 -2.27
C LEU A 164 5.18 -4.08 -1.90
N ALA A 165 5.35 -4.53 -0.65
CA ALA A 165 6.53 -5.25 -0.19
C ALA A 165 6.59 -6.72 -0.65
N THR A 166 5.56 -7.25 -1.29
CA THR A 166 5.53 -8.62 -1.78
C THR A 166 6.49 -8.84 -2.94
N ASP A 167 7.04 -10.04 -3.07
CA ASP A 167 8.03 -10.34 -4.12
C ASP A 167 7.47 -10.13 -5.54
N SER A 168 6.20 -10.50 -5.77
CA SER A 168 5.54 -10.30 -7.05
C SER A 168 5.41 -8.82 -7.41
N MET A 169 5.04 -7.97 -6.44
CA MET A 169 4.96 -6.52 -6.65
C MET A 169 6.34 -5.90 -6.81
N LYS A 170 7.32 -6.28 -6.01
CA LYS A 170 8.72 -5.82 -6.14
C LYS A 170 9.26 -6.10 -7.54
N GLN A 171 9.12 -7.33 -8.03
CA GLN A 171 9.58 -7.72 -9.37
C GLN A 171 8.89 -6.89 -10.46
N TRP A 172 7.57 -6.75 -10.38
CA TRP A 172 6.83 -5.94 -11.36
C TRP A 172 7.26 -4.47 -11.31
N MET A 173 7.34 -3.85 -10.12
CA MET A 173 7.73 -2.44 -9.97
C MET A 173 9.12 -2.17 -10.55
N ILE A 174 10.09 -3.04 -10.24
CA ILE A 174 11.45 -2.92 -10.78
C ILE A 174 11.44 -3.05 -12.31
N SER A 175 10.73 -4.02 -12.86
CA SER A 175 10.67 -4.22 -14.32
C SER A 175 9.96 -3.06 -15.03
N ALA A 176 8.91 -2.50 -14.44
CA ALA A 176 8.19 -1.36 -14.97
C ALA A 176 9.04 -0.07 -15.02
N MET A 177 10.05 0.04 -14.13
CA MET A 177 11.00 1.16 -14.07
C MET A 177 12.23 0.99 -14.97
N VAL A 178 12.56 -0.25 -15.37
CA VAL A 178 13.76 -0.54 -16.19
C VAL A 178 13.42 -0.76 -17.66
N GLY A 179 12.21 -1.13 -17.99
CA GLY A 179 11.78 -1.59 -19.31
C GLY A 179 11.53 -0.50 -20.36
N ARG A 180 12.16 0.67 -20.23
CA ARG A 180 12.01 1.78 -21.19
C ARG A 180 13.32 2.36 -21.64
#